data_0c0b556da416d84a5d903832fce597d9
#
_entry.id   0c0b556da416d84a5d903832fce597d9
#
_cell.length_a   1.000
_cell.length_b   1.000
_cell.length_c   1.000
_cell.angle_alpha   90.00
_cell.angle_beta   90.00
_cell.angle_gamma   90.00
#
_symmetry.space_group_name_H-M   'P 1'
#
loop_
_entity.id
_entity.type
_entity.pdbx_description
1 polymer ?
#
loop_
_entity_poly.entity_id
_entity_poly.type
_entity_poly.pdbx_seq_one_letter_code
_entity_poly.pdbx_strand_id
1 'polypeptide(L)'
;MPADDEESWVIRLLAPPVAALPPEVRVGIGDDAAVLQDGRVITVDTMVEGVHWDDRSTAADVGAKLALVNASDVAACGAVPTLALLSLSLPDPVDRAWVQGFAEGLREGLAACGAALIGGDTTRSAGGVVVSLTMIGKLSAEPLLRQNAQV
;
A
#
# COMPACT_ATOMS: atom_id res chain seq x y z
N MET A 1 -3.98 7.00 30.10
CA MET A 1 -3.28 6.64 28.86
C MET A 1 -4.27 5.82 28.04
N PRO A 2 -4.58 6.15 26.79
CA PRO A 2 -5.33 5.22 25.96
C PRO A 2 -4.56 3.88 25.91
N ALA A 3 -5.28 2.77 26.02
CA ALA A 3 -4.68 1.46 25.85
C ALA A 3 -3.99 1.43 24.48
N ASP A 4 -2.71 1.05 24.46
CA ASP A 4 -2.03 0.81 23.19
C ASP A 4 -2.81 -0.26 22.44
N ASP A 5 -3.25 0.04 21.24
CA ASP A 5 -3.79 -0.98 20.36
C ASP A 5 -2.65 -1.92 19.89
N GLU A 6 -3.02 -3.12 19.43
CA GLU A 6 -2.05 -4.14 19.01
C GLU A 6 -1.16 -3.62 17.89
N GLU A 7 -1.70 -2.82 16.97
CA GLU A 7 -0.96 -2.25 15.85
C GLU A 7 0.15 -1.31 16.34
N SER A 8 -0.17 -0.39 17.23
CA SER A 8 0.81 0.55 17.80
C SER A 8 1.92 -0.18 18.56
N TRP A 9 1.61 -1.29 19.24
CA TRP A 9 2.60 -2.13 19.90
C TRP A 9 3.54 -2.79 18.90
N VAL A 10 3.01 -3.39 17.80
CA VAL A 10 3.80 -4.01 16.75
C VAL A 10 4.71 -2.98 16.06
N ILE A 11 4.18 -1.80 15.73
CA ILE A 11 4.95 -0.71 15.12
C ILE A 11 6.13 -0.33 16.00
N ARG A 12 5.92 -0.13 17.32
CA ARG A 12 7.01 0.20 18.25
C ARG A 12 8.06 -0.89 18.35
N LEU A 13 7.65 -2.15 18.27
CA LEU A 13 8.57 -3.28 18.33
C LEU A 13 9.47 -3.35 17.08
N LEU A 14 8.92 -3.03 15.92
CA LEU A 14 9.62 -3.10 14.63
C LEU A 14 10.35 -1.81 14.26
N ALA A 15 9.94 -0.67 14.84
CA ALA A 15 10.55 0.61 14.50
C ALA A 15 12.01 0.67 14.95
N PRO A 16 12.95 0.93 14.04
CA PRO A 16 14.34 1.15 14.42
C PRO A 16 14.45 2.46 15.22
N PRO A 17 15.47 2.62 16.09
CA PRO A 17 15.78 3.93 16.64
C PRO A 17 15.95 4.96 15.54
N VAL A 18 15.43 6.17 15.71
CA VAL A 18 15.48 7.23 14.68
C VAL A 18 16.92 7.50 14.22
N ALA A 19 17.88 7.42 15.13
CA ALA A 19 19.31 7.58 14.83
C ALA A 19 19.91 6.44 13.96
N ALA A 20 19.16 5.34 13.75
CA ALA A 20 19.59 4.20 12.94
C ALA A 20 18.96 4.17 11.54
N LEU A 21 18.17 5.19 11.17
CA LEU A 21 17.64 5.28 9.81
C LEU A 21 18.78 5.57 8.81
N PRO A 22 18.78 4.90 7.65
CA PRO A 22 19.74 5.18 6.58
C PRO A 22 19.66 6.65 6.15
N PRO A 23 20.79 7.27 5.76
CA PRO A 23 20.82 8.67 5.35
C PRO A 23 19.94 8.99 4.12
N GLU A 24 19.60 7.97 3.35
CA GLU A 24 18.67 8.09 2.21
C GLU A 24 17.22 8.27 2.64
N VAL A 25 16.86 7.95 3.88
CA VAL A 25 15.49 8.08 4.40
C VAL A 25 15.32 9.46 5.02
N ARG A 26 14.37 10.22 4.48
CA ARG A 26 13.96 11.53 4.98
C ARG A 26 12.85 11.43 6.02
N VAL A 27 11.84 10.60 5.74
CA VAL A 27 10.71 10.29 6.63
C VAL A 27 10.55 8.78 6.68
N GLY A 28 10.57 8.21 7.88
CA GLY A 28 10.37 6.79 8.13
C GLY A 28 9.01 6.50 8.75
N ILE A 29 8.96 5.50 9.62
CA ILE A 29 7.73 5.06 10.30
C ILE A 29 7.11 6.20 11.10
N GLY A 30 5.78 6.35 10.99
CA GLY A 30 4.97 7.33 11.74
C GLY A 30 4.22 8.33 10.85
N ASP A 31 4.30 8.18 9.54
CA ASP A 31 3.52 8.93 8.55
C ASP A 31 2.82 7.98 7.58
N ASP A 32 2.03 8.49 6.62
CA ASP A 32 1.28 7.69 5.65
C ASP A 32 2.19 6.90 4.70
N ALA A 33 3.40 7.41 4.45
CA ALA A 33 4.38 6.75 3.61
C ALA A 33 5.81 7.11 4.03
N ALA A 34 6.77 6.28 3.63
CA ALA A 34 8.19 6.61 3.73
C ALA A 34 8.60 7.58 2.62
N VAL A 35 9.42 8.58 2.96
CA VAL A 35 9.95 9.56 2.01
C VAL A 35 11.46 9.44 1.94
N LEU A 36 12.01 9.33 0.74
CA LEU A 36 13.44 9.28 0.49
C LEU A 36 14.01 10.66 0.15
N GLN A 37 15.32 10.83 0.34
CA GLN A 37 16.03 12.09 0.06
C GLN A 37 15.95 12.51 -1.42
N ASP A 38 15.82 11.55 -2.33
CA ASP A 38 15.67 11.81 -3.77
C ASP A 38 14.22 12.16 -4.19
N GLY A 39 13.32 12.28 -3.21
CA GLY A 39 11.92 12.63 -3.40
C GLY A 39 11.03 11.47 -3.80
N ARG A 40 11.47 10.24 -3.73
CA ARG A 40 10.57 9.08 -3.82
C ARG A 40 9.76 8.93 -2.55
N VAL A 41 8.50 8.57 -2.73
CA VAL A 41 7.54 8.22 -1.67
C VAL A 41 7.15 6.78 -1.84
N ILE A 42 7.17 5.99 -0.77
CA ILE A 42 6.93 4.54 -0.82
C ILE A 42 5.93 4.19 0.28
N THR A 43 4.82 3.58 -0.11
CA THR A 43 3.83 3.00 0.80
C THR A 43 3.53 1.55 0.45
N VAL A 44 2.90 0.83 1.36
CA VAL A 44 2.38 -0.51 1.14
C VAL A 44 1.10 -0.73 1.94
N ASP A 45 0.04 -1.13 1.23
CA ASP A 45 -1.20 -1.58 1.83
C ASP A 45 -1.48 -3.03 1.52
N THR A 46 -2.04 -3.72 2.51
CA THR A 46 -2.47 -5.11 2.40
C THR A 46 -3.97 -5.21 2.64
N MET A 47 -4.64 -5.93 1.76
CA MET A 47 -6.06 -6.25 1.92
C MET A 47 -6.23 -7.78 2.04
N VAL A 48 -7.11 -8.20 2.95
CA VAL A 48 -7.38 -9.61 3.29
C VAL A 48 -8.86 -9.90 3.08
N GLU A 49 -9.15 -10.99 2.39
CA GLU A 49 -10.52 -11.49 2.20
C GLU A 49 -11.22 -11.73 3.54
N GLY A 50 -12.50 -11.36 3.61
CA GLY A 50 -13.28 -11.44 4.84
C GLY A 50 -12.98 -10.36 5.89
N VAL A 51 -11.93 -9.54 5.68
CA VAL A 51 -11.57 -8.40 6.56
C VAL A 51 -11.79 -7.08 5.84
N HIS A 52 -11.21 -6.92 4.65
CA HIS A 52 -11.23 -5.67 3.88
C HIS A 52 -12.26 -5.67 2.75
N TRP A 53 -12.73 -6.83 2.35
CA TRP A 53 -13.86 -7.06 1.43
C TRP A 53 -14.53 -8.38 1.73
N ASP A 54 -15.74 -8.55 1.24
CA ASP A 54 -16.57 -9.75 1.33
C ASP A 54 -17.16 -10.13 -0.04
N ASP A 55 -18.07 -11.10 -0.05
CA ASP A 55 -18.76 -11.63 -1.23
C ASP A 55 -19.63 -10.61 -2.00
N ARG A 56 -19.86 -9.42 -1.43
CA ARG A 56 -20.59 -8.33 -2.09
C ARG A 56 -19.68 -7.52 -3.03
N SER A 57 -18.36 -7.61 -2.86
CA SER A 57 -17.39 -6.92 -3.69
C SER A 57 -17.02 -7.78 -4.90
N THR A 58 -17.04 -7.21 -6.09
CA THR A 58 -16.50 -7.92 -7.25
C THR A 58 -14.97 -7.96 -7.18
N ALA A 59 -14.35 -8.93 -7.85
CA ALA A 59 -12.90 -9.00 -7.93
C ALA A 59 -12.29 -7.71 -8.54
N ALA A 60 -12.99 -7.10 -9.50
CA ALA A 60 -12.56 -5.83 -10.11
C ALA A 60 -12.59 -4.68 -9.08
N ASP A 61 -13.63 -4.61 -8.23
CA ASP A 61 -13.69 -3.60 -7.16
C ASP A 61 -12.52 -3.75 -6.18
N VAL A 62 -12.15 -4.99 -5.83
CA VAL A 62 -11.01 -5.28 -4.94
C VAL A 62 -9.71 -4.80 -5.58
N GLY A 63 -9.49 -5.07 -6.87
CA GLY A 63 -8.31 -4.62 -7.60
C GLY A 63 -8.21 -3.10 -7.68
N ALA A 64 -9.29 -2.42 -8.05
CA ALA A 64 -9.36 -0.97 -8.13
C ALA A 64 -9.14 -0.33 -6.75
N LYS A 65 -9.81 -0.85 -5.71
CA LYS A 65 -9.65 -0.37 -4.33
C LYS A 65 -8.21 -0.46 -3.87
N LEU A 66 -7.51 -1.60 -4.12
CA LEU A 66 -6.11 -1.77 -3.73
C LEU A 66 -5.19 -0.71 -4.34
N ALA A 67 -5.39 -0.36 -5.63
CA ALA A 67 -4.65 0.72 -6.27
C ALA A 67 -4.94 2.07 -5.62
N LEU A 68 -6.22 2.37 -5.37
CA LEU A 68 -6.65 3.69 -4.89
C LEU A 68 -6.28 3.97 -3.43
N VAL A 69 -6.29 2.97 -2.54
CA VAL A 69 -5.87 3.18 -1.14
C VAL A 69 -4.40 3.54 -1.09
N ASN A 70 -3.54 2.80 -1.80
CA ASN A 70 -2.11 3.13 -1.90
C ASN A 70 -1.87 4.51 -2.56
N ALA A 71 -2.62 4.84 -3.61
CA ALA A 71 -2.51 6.16 -4.25
C ALA A 71 -2.92 7.29 -3.30
N SER A 72 -3.86 7.04 -2.40
CA SER A 72 -4.28 7.99 -1.36
C SER A 72 -3.12 8.33 -0.41
N ASP A 73 -2.37 7.34 0.05
CA ASP A 73 -1.22 7.55 0.94
C ASP A 73 -0.10 8.33 0.25
N VAL A 74 0.19 7.97 -1.02
CA VAL A 74 1.14 8.72 -1.83
C VAL A 74 0.70 10.19 -1.98
N ALA A 75 -0.58 10.41 -2.25
CA ALA A 75 -1.16 11.76 -2.40
C ALA A 75 -1.16 12.52 -1.07
N ALA A 76 -1.41 11.86 0.07
CA ALA A 76 -1.36 12.47 1.39
C ALA A 76 0.02 13.07 1.71
N CYS A 77 1.09 12.46 1.20
CA CYS A 77 2.45 12.99 1.27
C CYS A 77 2.77 14.10 0.24
N GLY A 78 1.82 14.50 -0.61
CA GLY A 78 2.03 15.50 -1.67
C GLY A 78 2.79 14.96 -2.90
N ALA A 79 2.73 13.66 -3.12
CA ALA A 79 3.40 12.98 -4.22
C ALA A 79 2.40 12.48 -5.28
N VAL A 80 2.93 12.17 -6.46
CA VAL A 80 2.16 11.58 -7.56
C VAL A 80 2.59 10.11 -7.71
N PRO A 81 1.65 9.15 -7.75
CA PRO A 81 1.96 7.75 -8.02
C PRO A 81 2.67 7.56 -9.36
N THR A 82 3.61 6.61 -9.43
CA THR A 82 4.38 6.34 -10.66
C THR A 82 4.52 4.86 -10.96
N LEU A 83 4.87 4.06 -9.96
CA LEU A 83 5.18 2.63 -10.10
C LEU A 83 4.50 1.83 -9.01
N ALA A 84 4.23 0.55 -9.28
CA ALA A 84 3.68 -0.36 -8.29
C ALA A 84 4.27 -1.77 -8.41
N LEU A 85 4.32 -2.49 -7.28
CA LEU A 85 4.66 -3.90 -7.15
C LEU A 85 3.52 -4.62 -6.45
N LEU A 86 3.03 -5.72 -7.01
CA LEU A 86 1.94 -6.52 -6.45
C LEU A 86 2.47 -7.77 -5.76
N SER A 87 2.05 -8.04 -4.53
CA SER A 87 2.16 -9.35 -3.90
C SER A 87 0.77 -9.97 -3.79
N LEU A 88 0.60 -11.18 -4.35
CA LEU A 88 -0.68 -11.87 -4.47
C LEU A 88 -0.58 -13.27 -3.86
N SER A 89 -1.34 -13.51 -2.79
CA SER A 89 -1.44 -14.82 -2.14
C SER A 89 -2.82 -15.42 -2.41
N LEU A 90 -2.86 -16.56 -3.08
CA LEU A 90 -4.07 -17.21 -3.58
C LEU A 90 -4.31 -18.56 -2.92
N PRO A 91 -5.57 -18.92 -2.58
CA PRO A 91 -5.91 -20.25 -2.10
C PRO A 91 -5.75 -21.29 -3.22
N ASP A 92 -5.68 -22.56 -2.84
CA ASP A 92 -5.68 -23.69 -3.77
C ASP A 92 -6.98 -24.51 -3.56
N PRO A 93 -7.83 -24.69 -4.59
CA PRO A 93 -7.65 -24.28 -5.99
C PRO A 93 -7.81 -22.78 -6.23
N VAL A 94 -7.08 -22.25 -7.22
CA VAL A 94 -7.18 -20.86 -7.64
C VAL A 94 -8.44 -20.62 -8.48
N ASP A 95 -9.24 -19.65 -8.10
CA ASP A 95 -10.32 -19.14 -8.97
C ASP A 95 -9.73 -18.20 -10.03
N ARG A 96 -9.58 -18.73 -11.25
CA ARG A 96 -9.03 -17.98 -12.38
C ARG A 96 -9.90 -16.82 -12.83
N ALA A 97 -11.23 -16.95 -12.71
CA ALA A 97 -12.17 -15.89 -13.07
C ALA A 97 -12.04 -14.72 -12.09
N TRP A 98 -11.90 -15.01 -10.80
CA TRP A 98 -11.62 -14.00 -9.79
C TRP A 98 -10.31 -13.26 -10.10
N VAL A 99 -9.22 -13.98 -10.39
CA VAL A 99 -7.91 -13.37 -10.70
C VAL A 99 -7.97 -12.49 -11.95
N GLN A 100 -8.73 -12.90 -12.98
CA GLN A 100 -8.92 -12.07 -14.18
C GLN A 100 -9.64 -10.75 -13.86
N GLY A 101 -10.77 -10.82 -13.15
CA GLY A 101 -11.50 -9.62 -12.74
C GLY A 101 -10.66 -8.70 -11.84
N PHE A 102 -9.93 -9.28 -10.88
CA PHE A 102 -9.02 -8.53 -10.02
C PHE A 102 -7.94 -7.79 -10.84
N ALA A 103 -7.33 -8.48 -11.81
CA ALA A 103 -6.29 -7.88 -12.66
C ALA A 103 -6.85 -6.77 -13.57
N GLU A 104 -8.10 -6.87 -14.01
CA GLU A 104 -8.78 -5.81 -14.76
C GLU A 104 -8.98 -4.57 -13.89
N GLY A 105 -9.60 -4.73 -12.71
CA GLY A 105 -9.81 -3.63 -11.79
C GLY A 105 -8.51 -2.97 -11.30
N LEU A 106 -7.49 -3.78 -11.01
CA LEU A 106 -6.18 -3.25 -10.62
C LEU A 106 -5.57 -2.39 -11.74
N ARG A 107 -5.61 -2.86 -12.99
CA ARG A 107 -5.11 -2.09 -14.15
C ARG A 107 -5.86 -0.77 -14.33
N GLU A 108 -7.18 -0.79 -14.18
CA GLU A 108 -8.00 0.43 -14.26
C GLU A 108 -7.65 1.41 -13.13
N GLY A 109 -7.55 0.93 -11.88
CA GLY A 109 -7.18 1.75 -10.73
C GLY A 109 -5.79 2.37 -10.87
N LEU A 110 -4.78 1.57 -11.30
CA LEU A 110 -3.44 2.07 -11.56
C LEU A 110 -3.41 3.11 -12.69
N ALA A 111 -4.12 2.86 -13.78
CA ALA A 111 -4.23 3.82 -14.89
C ALA A 111 -4.87 5.13 -14.44
N ALA A 112 -5.91 5.08 -13.59
CA ALA A 112 -6.58 6.26 -13.08
C ALA A 112 -5.68 7.15 -12.21
N CYS A 113 -4.73 6.57 -11.46
CA CYS A 113 -3.75 7.31 -10.66
C CYS A 113 -2.40 7.56 -11.37
N GLY A 114 -2.24 7.10 -12.60
CA GLY A 114 -1.03 7.31 -13.41
C GLY A 114 0.15 6.40 -13.04
N ALA A 115 -0.09 5.30 -12.34
CA ALA A 115 0.95 4.35 -11.95
C ALA A 115 1.03 3.15 -12.91
N ALA A 116 2.23 2.56 -13.04
CA ALA A 116 2.48 1.36 -13.79
C ALA A 116 2.85 0.18 -12.88
N LEU A 117 2.23 -0.98 -13.08
CA LEU A 117 2.68 -2.22 -12.44
C LEU A 117 3.97 -2.71 -13.11
N ILE A 118 5.05 -2.82 -12.34
CA ILE A 118 6.38 -3.17 -12.84
C ILE A 118 6.87 -4.54 -12.40
N GLY A 119 6.14 -5.24 -11.55
CA GLY A 119 6.51 -6.56 -11.06
C GLY A 119 5.74 -6.95 -9.81
N GLY A 120 6.23 -7.99 -9.13
CA GLY A 120 5.62 -8.47 -7.90
C GLY A 120 5.92 -9.93 -7.64
N ASP A 121 5.13 -10.55 -6.78
CA ASP A 121 5.23 -11.95 -6.39
C ASP A 121 3.86 -12.61 -6.34
N THR A 122 3.82 -13.91 -6.57
CA THR A 122 2.60 -14.72 -6.43
C THR A 122 2.91 -15.98 -5.63
N THR A 123 2.17 -16.19 -4.56
CA THR A 123 2.36 -17.33 -3.66
C THR A 123 1.03 -17.99 -3.30
N ARG A 124 1.08 -19.05 -2.52
CA ARG A 124 -0.12 -19.71 -1.98
C ARG A 124 -0.52 -19.16 -0.63
N SER A 125 -1.82 -19.08 -0.41
CA SER A 125 -2.43 -18.84 0.90
C SER A 125 -3.03 -20.12 1.44
N ALA A 126 -2.90 -20.36 2.73
CA ALA A 126 -3.59 -21.45 3.42
C ALA A 126 -5.05 -21.12 3.78
N GLY A 127 -5.45 -19.85 3.60
CA GLY A 127 -6.80 -19.33 3.87
C GLY A 127 -7.38 -18.66 2.63
N GLY A 128 -8.00 -17.49 2.81
CA GLY A 128 -8.53 -16.68 1.72
C GLY A 128 -7.47 -15.96 0.91
N VAL A 129 -7.91 -15.11 0.01
CA VAL A 129 -7.04 -14.27 -0.80
C VAL A 129 -6.42 -13.14 0.04
N VAL A 130 -5.12 -12.91 -0.14
CA VAL A 130 -4.42 -11.75 0.42
C VAL A 130 -3.72 -11.02 -0.72
N VAL A 131 -3.93 -9.72 -0.78
CA VAL A 131 -3.32 -8.85 -1.80
C VAL A 131 -2.59 -7.70 -1.13
N SER A 132 -1.35 -7.44 -1.53
CA SER A 132 -0.57 -6.30 -1.07
C SER A 132 -0.03 -5.54 -2.27
N LEU A 133 -0.08 -4.23 -2.23
CA LEU A 133 0.51 -3.38 -3.26
C LEU A 133 1.52 -2.44 -2.61
N THR A 134 2.74 -2.47 -3.08
CA THR A 134 3.72 -1.42 -2.80
C THR A 134 3.62 -0.38 -3.89
N MET A 135 3.37 0.87 -3.52
CA MET A 135 3.31 1.97 -4.48
C MET A 135 4.46 2.93 -4.27
N ILE A 136 5.05 3.36 -5.37
CA ILE A 136 6.12 4.35 -5.40
C ILE A 136 5.57 5.58 -6.09
N GLY A 137 5.71 6.71 -5.41
CA GLY A 137 5.39 8.03 -5.93
C GLY A 137 6.60 8.93 -6.03
N LYS A 138 6.40 10.08 -6.62
CA LYS A 138 7.39 11.15 -6.75
C LYS A 138 6.84 12.44 -6.20
N LEU A 139 7.58 13.07 -5.28
CA LEU A 139 7.23 14.41 -4.77
C LEU A 139 7.29 15.45 -5.89
N SER A 140 6.32 16.34 -5.89
CA SER A 140 6.30 17.52 -6.74
C SER A 140 6.92 18.75 -6.05
N ALA A 141 6.95 18.74 -4.71
CA ALA A 141 7.46 19.80 -3.85
C ALA A 141 7.93 19.20 -2.51
N GLU A 142 8.00 20.02 -1.45
CA GLU A 142 8.24 19.52 -0.09
C GLU A 142 7.14 18.56 0.34
N PRO A 143 7.47 17.46 1.09
CA PRO A 143 6.48 16.49 1.53
C PRO A 143 5.49 17.11 2.52
N LEU A 144 4.23 16.74 2.36
CA LEU A 144 3.19 16.98 3.36
C LEU A 144 3.31 15.89 4.42
N LEU A 145 3.34 16.26 5.68
CA LEU A 145 3.50 15.33 6.80
C LEU A 145 2.36 15.53 7.78
N ARG A 146 1.88 14.45 8.39
CA ARG A 146 0.82 14.48 9.42
C ARG A 146 1.14 15.45 10.55
N GLN A 147 2.38 15.46 11.00
CA GLN A 147 2.84 16.36 12.07
C GLN A 147 2.80 17.86 11.71
N ASN A 148 2.70 18.20 10.43
CA ASN A 148 2.64 19.58 9.93
C ASN A 148 1.20 20.02 9.62
N ALA A 149 0.21 19.15 9.79
CA ALA A 149 -1.19 19.50 9.60
C ALA A 149 -1.60 20.55 10.64
N GLN A 150 -2.06 21.71 10.17
CA GLN A 150 -2.64 22.75 11.03
C GLN A 150 -4.14 22.50 11.09
N VAL A 151 -4.69 22.45 12.31
CA VAL A 151 -6.12 22.37 12.59
C VAL A 151 -6.73 23.77 12.63
#